data_080db73d0f0f1e1d47cdf657f3bc4e4f
#
_entry.id   080db73d0f0f1e1d47cdf657f3bc4e4f
#
_cell.length_a   1.000
_cell.length_b   1.000
_cell.length_c   1.000
_cell.angle_alpha   90.00
_cell.angle_beta   90.00
_cell.angle_gamma   90.00
#
_symmetry.space_group_name_H-M   'P 1'
#
loop_
_entity.id
_entity.type
_entity.pdbx_description
1 polymer ?
#
loop_
_entity_poly.entity_id
_entity_poly.type
_entity_poly.pdbx_seq_one_letter_code
_entity_poly.pdbx_strand_id
1 'polypeptide(L)'
;MAEKTPTQQLAEKLLYTPAYAADKSADVKKAAADFAEGYRKFLDNGKTEREVAAESEQMLKDAGYQLFDPKKTYAPGDKVYFIQLNKAVVASTIGTRPYEEGFHRVIAHTDSPRLDLRPNPLYESDHFSYFKTHYYGGIRKYQWGTMPLAIHGVFSRADGTTVSVNVGEDESDPVFCITDLLPHLGAEQNERKLSEGIKAEELNILIGSEAVEDADIKEAVKLNTMILLNEKYGITEKDFTRAEIEVVPAYKCRDVGFDRALLGAYGHDDRVDAYPALMAEIETKNPAFTTVCVLTDKEEIGSDGVTGMQSMYVFHFMQQLCRAAGQDDIIAFQNSVCLSADVTAAYDPSWASAFEPKNGTYAGRGIALFKYTGSRGKSAANDASAELVGYVTRMMDENDVAWQIGELGRLDLGGGGTIAKYVANRGIPVIDIGVPVLSMHSPFEVIHKTDLYMAYRTFSLFCQSAD
;
A
#
# COMPACT_ATOMS: atom_id res chain seq x y z
N MET A 1 -44.62 -4.31 -8.67
CA MET A 1 -43.73 -5.50 -8.81
C MET A 1 -44.61 -6.73 -8.59
N ALA A 2 -44.46 -7.77 -9.39
CA ALA A 2 -45.21 -9.03 -9.18
C ALA A 2 -44.80 -9.68 -7.85
N GLU A 3 -45.73 -10.26 -7.11
CA GLU A 3 -45.40 -11.00 -5.89
C GLU A 3 -44.50 -12.20 -6.21
N LYS A 4 -43.44 -12.36 -5.41
CA LYS A 4 -42.48 -13.46 -5.56
C LYS A 4 -43.14 -14.79 -5.21
N THR A 5 -42.89 -15.83 -6.01
CA THR A 5 -43.36 -17.18 -5.70
C THR A 5 -42.68 -17.72 -4.44
N PRO A 6 -43.30 -18.71 -3.73
CA PRO A 6 -42.66 -19.34 -2.56
C PRO A 6 -41.26 -19.90 -2.86
N THR A 7 -41.05 -20.45 -4.05
CA THR A 7 -39.72 -20.96 -4.47
C THR A 7 -38.69 -19.84 -4.65
N GLN A 8 -39.10 -18.69 -5.19
CA GLN A 8 -38.23 -17.51 -5.30
C GLN A 8 -37.85 -16.96 -3.93
N GLN A 9 -38.84 -16.90 -3.00
CA GLN A 9 -38.54 -16.49 -1.60
C GLN A 9 -37.60 -17.47 -0.91
N LEU A 10 -37.74 -18.77 -1.13
CA LEU A 10 -36.84 -19.80 -0.58
C LEU A 10 -35.46 -19.69 -1.19
N ALA A 11 -35.34 -19.47 -2.50
CA ALA A 11 -34.05 -19.27 -3.15
C ALA A 11 -33.30 -18.05 -2.62
N GLU A 12 -33.97 -16.93 -2.40
CA GLU A 12 -33.39 -15.73 -1.80
C GLU A 12 -32.91 -15.97 -0.36
N LYS A 13 -33.58 -16.84 0.38
CA LYS A 13 -33.21 -17.19 1.76
C LYS A 13 -32.01 -18.15 1.83
N LEU A 14 -31.90 -19.08 0.88
CA LEU A 14 -30.96 -20.20 0.96
C LEU A 14 -29.71 -20.04 0.06
N LEU A 15 -29.81 -19.26 -1.01
CA LEU A 15 -28.72 -19.11 -1.97
C LEU A 15 -27.96 -17.81 -1.70
N TYR A 16 -26.64 -17.91 -1.67
CA TYR A 16 -25.77 -16.74 -1.58
C TYR A 16 -25.81 -15.96 -2.89
N THR A 17 -26.18 -14.70 -2.83
CA THR A 17 -26.12 -13.75 -3.95
C THR A 17 -25.15 -12.64 -3.55
N PRO A 18 -24.01 -12.48 -4.27
CA PRO A 18 -23.07 -11.43 -3.97
C PRO A 18 -23.72 -10.05 -4.09
N ALA A 19 -23.47 -9.16 -3.12
CA ALA A 19 -23.84 -7.77 -3.23
C ALA A 19 -22.94 -7.04 -4.22
N TYR A 20 -23.48 -6.01 -4.91
CA TYR A 20 -22.67 -5.07 -5.67
C TYR A 20 -22.66 -3.72 -4.95
N ALA A 21 -21.48 -3.27 -4.55
CA ALA A 21 -21.30 -1.94 -4.01
C ALA A 21 -21.68 -0.87 -5.05
N ALA A 22 -21.41 -1.18 -6.33
CA ALA A 22 -21.82 -0.35 -7.45
C ALA A 22 -23.35 -0.17 -7.61
N ASP A 23 -24.17 -1.08 -7.03
CA ASP A 23 -25.64 -0.99 -7.04
C ASP A 23 -26.22 -0.23 -5.83
N LYS A 24 -25.36 0.23 -4.90
CA LYS A 24 -25.76 1.04 -3.75
C LYS A 24 -26.43 2.36 -4.18
N SER A 25 -27.11 3.00 -3.25
CA SER A 25 -27.85 4.24 -3.49
C SER A 25 -26.98 5.37 -4.05
N ALA A 26 -27.62 6.37 -4.64
CA ALA A 26 -26.92 7.57 -5.14
C ALA A 26 -26.14 8.29 -4.02
N ASP A 27 -26.65 8.26 -2.77
CA ASP A 27 -25.98 8.88 -1.63
C ASP A 27 -24.69 8.14 -1.27
N VAL A 28 -24.70 6.80 -1.29
CA VAL A 28 -23.47 6.00 -1.07
C VAL A 28 -22.46 6.24 -2.18
N LYS A 29 -22.90 6.30 -3.44
CA LYS A 29 -22.01 6.61 -4.58
C LYS A 29 -21.40 8.00 -4.46
N LYS A 30 -22.18 8.98 -4.02
CA LYS A 30 -21.68 10.34 -3.78
C LYS A 30 -20.66 10.34 -2.65
N ALA A 31 -20.95 9.71 -1.52
CA ALA A 31 -20.02 9.60 -0.40
C ALA A 31 -18.72 8.90 -0.82
N ALA A 32 -18.79 7.84 -1.65
CA ALA A 32 -17.62 7.17 -2.20
C ALA A 32 -16.81 8.09 -3.12
N ALA A 33 -17.47 8.90 -3.95
CA ALA A 33 -16.78 9.87 -4.80
C ALA A 33 -16.10 10.98 -3.97
N ASP A 34 -16.79 11.51 -2.95
CA ASP A 34 -16.24 12.54 -2.07
C ASP A 34 -15.03 11.99 -1.26
N PHE A 35 -15.11 10.77 -0.73
CA PHE A 35 -14.02 10.10 -0.02
C PHE A 35 -12.81 9.83 -0.95
N ALA A 36 -13.08 9.44 -2.19
CA ALA A 36 -12.05 9.20 -3.20
C ALA A 36 -11.21 10.44 -3.54
N GLU A 37 -11.74 11.66 -3.38
CA GLU A 37 -10.96 12.89 -3.60
C GLU A 37 -9.90 13.12 -2.50
N GLY A 38 -10.19 12.74 -1.26
CA GLY A 38 -9.19 12.73 -0.18
C GLY A 38 -8.10 11.68 -0.45
N TYR A 39 -8.50 10.49 -0.84
CA TYR A 39 -7.58 9.42 -1.21
C TYR A 39 -6.68 9.78 -2.40
N ARG A 40 -7.23 10.41 -3.45
CA ARG A 40 -6.46 10.90 -4.60
C ARG A 40 -5.32 11.82 -4.17
N LYS A 41 -5.59 12.76 -3.26
CA LYS A 41 -4.57 13.67 -2.72
C LYS A 41 -3.50 12.91 -1.93
N PHE A 42 -3.90 11.98 -1.10
CA PHE A 42 -2.99 11.13 -0.32
C PHE A 42 -2.05 10.33 -1.23
N LEU A 43 -2.57 9.72 -2.31
CA LEU A 43 -1.78 9.01 -3.31
C LEU A 43 -0.81 9.93 -4.07
N ASP A 44 -1.29 11.10 -4.48
CA ASP A 44 -0.49 12.05 -5.25
C ASP A 44 0.62 12.71 -4.41
N ASN A 45 0.43 12.84 -3.09
CA ASN A 45 1.40 13.38 -2.15
C ASN A 45 2.40 12.33 -1.63
N GLY A 46 2.02 11.06 -1.62
CA GLY A 46 2.79 9.97 -1.04
C GLY A 46 3.06 8.85 -2.05
N LYS A 47 4.07 8.98 -2.91
CA LYS A 47 4.46 7.94 -3.85
C LYS A 47 5.48 6.95 -3.29
N THR A 48 6.11 7.30 -2.16
CA THR A 48 7.05 6.45 -1.43
C THR A 48 6.56 6.25 0.00
N GLU A 49 6.99 5.18 0.66
CA GLU A 49 6.62 4.91 2.06
C GLU A 49 7.07 6.04 2.99
N ARG A 50 8.17 6.73 2.66
CA ARG A 50 8.66 7.88 3.42
C ARG A 50 7.74 9.09 3.30
N GLU A 51 7.24 9.36 2.11
CA GLU A 51 6.29 10.45 1.86
C GLU A 51 4.93 10.14 2.49
N VAL A 52 4.45 8.89 2.38
CA VAL A 52 3.22 8.44 3.04
C VAL A 52 3.33 8.58 4.56
N ALA A 53 4.46 8.23 5.16
CA ALA A 53 4.68 8.40 6.60
C ALA A 53 4.64 9.88 7.01
N ALA A 54 5.24 10.77 6.21
CA ALA A 54 5.24 12.21 6.47
C ALA A 54 3.83 12.83 6.32
N GLU A 55 3.09 12.47 5.26
CA GLU A 55 1.70 12.91 5.04
C GLU A 55 0.79 12.42 6.17
N SER A 56 0.92 11.13 6.54
CA SER A 56 0.16 10.54 7.65
C SER A 56 0.46 11.21 8.98
N GLU A 57 1.73 11.52 9.25
CA GLU A 57 2.12 12.25 10.46
C GLU A 57 1.46 13.63 10.52
N GLN A 58 1.42 14.35 9.39
CA GLN A 58 0.76 15.66 9.32
C GLN A 58 -0.75 15.54 9.56
N MET A 59 -1.42 14.57 8.92
CA MET A 59 -2.85 14.32 9.12
C MET A 59 -3.17 13.98 10.59
N LEU A 60 -2.32 13.17 11.23
CA LEU A 60 -2.47 12.82 12.66
C LEU A 60 -2.30 14.04 13.56
N LYS A 61 -1.30 14.89 13.32
CA LYS A 61 -1.10 16.14 14.06
C LYS A 61 -2.31 17.07 13.94
N ASP A 62 -2.84 17.23 12.73
CA ASP A 62 -4.02 18.06 12.46
C ASP A 62 -5.28 17.52 13.15
N ALA A 63 -5.35 16.20 13.35
CA ALA A 63 -6.40 15.51 14.11
C ALA A 63 -6.18 15.48 15.63
N GLY A 64 -5.11 16.13 16.13
CA GLY A 64 -4.84 16.29 17.57
C GLY A 64 -4.07 15.13 18.21
N TYR A 65 -3.47 14.24 17.40
CA TYR A 65 -2.57 13.19 17.92
C TYR A 65 -1.28 13.79 18.46
N GLN A 66 -0.77 13.23 19.55
CA GLN A 66 0.49 13.60 20.17
C GLN A 66 1.53 12.50 19.96
N LEU A 67 2.80 12.88 19.87
CA LEU A 67 3.88 11.92 19.81
C LEU A 67 3.86 11.02 21.08
N PHE A 68 3.95 9.72 20.88
CA PHE A 68 3.93 8.73 21.94
C PHE A 68 5.12 8.88 22.88
N ASP A 69 4.84 8.94 24.19
CA ASP A 69 5.85 8.89 25.27
C ASP A 69 5.68 7.56 26.03
N PRO A 70 6.65 6.64 25.96
CA PRO A 70 6.55 5.31 26.60
C PRO A 70 6.53 5.36 28.15
N LYS A 71 6.76 6.52 28.74
CA LYS A 71 6.74 6.72 30.20
C LYS A 71 5.41 7.26 30.70
N LYS A 72 4.55 7.71 29.80
CA LYS A 72 3.26 8.32 30.15
C LYS A 72 2.16 7.25 30.21
N THR A 73 1.29 7.35 31.21
CA THR A 73 0.00 6.66 31.25
C THR A 73 -1.04 7.54 30.52
N TYR A 74 -1.82 6.94 29.65
CA TYR A 74 -2.82 7.61 28.84
C TYR A 74 -4.23 7.35 29.38
N ALA A 75 -5.11 8.32 29.20
CA ALA A 75 -6.52 8.24 29.56
C ALA A 75 -7.38 7.85 28.34
N PRO A 76 -8.58 7.29 28.56
CA PRO A 76 -9.53 7.07 27.47
C PRO A 76 -9.76 8.32 26.62
N GLY A 77 -9.69 8.17 25.30
CA GLY A 77 -9.81 9.24 24.33
C GLY A 77 -8.52 9.98 23.99
N ASP A 78 -7.40 9.73 24.71
CA ASP A 78 -6.09 10.23 24.32
C ASP A 78 -5.70 9.65 22.96
N LYS A 79 -5.09 10.49 22.11
CA LYS A 79 -4.67 10.15 20.76
C LYS A 79 -3.15 10.26 20.65
N VAL A 80 -2.50 9.17 20.26
CA VAL A 80 -1.03 9.10 20.19
C VAL A 80 -0.56 8.47 18.89
N TYR A 81 0.63 8.87 18.44
CA TYR A 81 1.28 8.27 17.27
C TYR A 81 2.78 8.07 17.50
N PHE A 82 3.35 7.18 16.71
CA PHE A 82 4.77 6.87 16.68
C PHE A 82 5.22 6.66 15.24
N ILE A 83 6.38 7.19 14.87
CA ILE A 83 6.98 7.03 13.53
C ILE A 83 8.24 6.18 13.64
N GLN A 84 8.27 5.06 12.93
CA GLN A 84 9.43 4.17 12.85
C GLN A 84 10.31 4.55 11.67
N LEU A 85 11.46 5.16 11.96
CA LEU A 85 12.51 5.51 10.99
C LEU A 85 12.00 6.28 9.74
N ASN A 86 11.01 7.14 9.92
CA ASN A 86 10.36 7.93 8.87
C ASN A 86 9.72 7.11 7.72
N LYS A 87 9.38 5.82 7.95
CA LYS A 87 8.84 4.92 6.91
C LYS A 87 7.60 4.15 7.34
N ALA A 88 7.38 3.97 8.63
CA ALA A 88 6.18 3.31 9.13
C ALA A 88 5.55 4.14 10.24
N VAL A 89 4.22 4.05 10.36
CA VAL A 89 3.39 4.83 11.28
C VAL A 89 2.60 3.90 12.17
N VAL A 90 2.53 4.23 13.46
CA VAL A 90 1.58 3.63 14.39
C VAL A 90 0.76 4.74 15.00
N ALA A 91 -0.56 4.69 14.88
CA ALA A 91 -1.49 5.62 15.51
C ALA A 91 -2.44 4.86 16.43
N SER A 92 -2.87 5.47 17.52
CA SER A 92 -3.73 4.81 18.50
C SER A 92 -4.62 5.82 19.22
N THR A 93 -5.91 5.48 19.34
CA THR A 93 -6.87 6.16 20.21
C THR A 93 -7.17 5.26 21.40
N ILE A 94 -6.92 5.75 22.61
CA ILE A 94 -7.02 4.97 23.85
C ILE A 94 -8.49 4.69 24.17
N GLY A 95 -8.82 3.41 24.36
CA GLY A 95 -10.15 2.92 24.67
C GLY A 95 -10.57 3.14 26.12
N THR A 96 -11.86 2.90 26.37
CA THR A 96 -12.43 2.98 27.73
C THR A 96 -12.22 1.70 28.55
N ARG A 97 -11.95 0.57 27.89
CA ARG A 97 -11.66 -0.72 28.52
C ARG A 97 -10.17 -0.86 28.86
N PRO A 98 -9.80 -1.68 29.84
CA PRO A 98 -8.41 -2.06 30.11
C PRO A 98 -7.74 -2.66 28.86
N TYR A 99 -6.42 -2.45 28.71
CA TYR A 99 -5.65 -3.06 27.61
C TYR A 99 -5.68 -4.60 27.64
N GLU A 100 -5.80 -5.21 28.82
CA GLU A 100 -5.95 -6.66 29.01
C GLU A 100 -7.21 -7.24 28.35
N GLU A 101 -8.23 -6.41 28.05
CA GLU A 101 -9.39 -6.85 27.26
C GLU A 101 -9.10 -6.90 25.75
N GLY A 102 -7.93 -6.39 25.31
CA GLY A 102 -7.44 -6.47 23.95
C GLY A 102 -7.38 -5.13 23.22
N PHE A 103 -6.76 -5.18 22.05
CA PHE A 103 -6.66 -4.07 21.10
C PHE A 103 -7.40 -4.41 19.81
N HIS A 104 -8.08 -3.44 19.22
CA HIS A 104 -8.61 -3.53 17.86
C HIS A 104 -7.60 -2.92 16.87
N ARG A 105 -7.08 -3.73 15.96
CA ARG A 105 -5.99 -3.29 15.09
C ARG A 105 -6.34 -3.40 13.62
N VAL A 106 -5.97 -2.37 12.86
CA VAL A 106 -5.98 -2.38 11.40
C VAL A 106 -4.55 -2.12 10.93
N ILE A 107 -4.01 -3.02 10.14
CA ILE A 107 -2.64 -2.93 9.62
C ILE A 107 -2.70 -2.95 8.10
N ALA A 108 -2.02 -2.00 7.45
CA ALA A 108 -1.84 -1.92 6.00
C ALA A 108 -0.38 -1.61 5.69
N HIS A 109 0.10 -1.84 4.47
CA HIS A 109 1.44 -1.42 4.08
C HIS A 109 1.42 -0.18 3.19
N THR A 110 2.57 0.44 3.00
CA THR A 110 2.71 1.69 2.26
C THR A 110 3.78 1.68 1.19
N ASP A 111 4.67 0.70 1.23
CA ASP A 111 5.61 0.44 0.16
C ASP A 111 4.89 -0.17 -1.05
N SER A 112 5.42 0.05 -2.24
CA SER A 112 4.87 -0.46 -3.51
C SER A 112 6.01 -0.90 -4.42
N PRO A 113 5.79 -1.85 -5.35
CA PRO A 113 6.81 -2.27 -6.30
C PRO A 113 7.32 -1.09 -7.15
N ARG A 114 8.63 -0.96 -7.26
CA ARG A 114 9.29 0.20 -7.89
C ARG A 114 10.71 -0.10 -8.36
N LEU A 115 11.44 0.93 -8.74
CA LEU A 115 12.87 0.87 -9.00
C LEU A 115 13.62 1.72 -7.96
N ASP A 116 14.66 1.14 -7.34
CA ASP A 116 15.59 1.87 -6.48
C ASP A 116 16.89 2.15 -7.21
N LEU A 117 17.55 3.27 -6.94
CA LEU A 117 18.91 3.49 -7.45
C LEU A 117 19.91 2.57 -6.75
N ARG A 118 20.86 2.04 -7.51
CA ARG A 118 22.00 1.31 -6.93
C ARG A 118 22.91 2.24 -6.13
N PRO A 119 23.75 1.72 -5.22
CA PRO A 119 24.67 2.56 -4.43
C PRO A 119 25.67 3.38 -5.25
N ASN A 120 26.02 2.94 -6.46
CA ASN A 120 26.81 3.67 -7.45
C ASN A 120 26.04 3.70 -8.77
N PRO A 121 25.06 4.59 -8.91
CA PRO A 121 24.12 4.48 -10.02
C PRO A 121 24.58 5.24 -11.28
N LEU A 122 25.30 6.34 -11.11
CA LEU A 122 25.59 7.30 -12.18
C LEU A 122 26.71 6.82 -13.09
N TYR A 123 26.43 6.81 -14.39
CA TYR A 123 27.43 6.55 -15.44
C TYR A 123 27.11 7.29 -16.75
N GLU A 124 28.10 7.44 -17.60
CA GLU A 124 27.96 7.96 -18.95
C GLU A 124 28.28 6.87 -19.97
N SER A 125 27.51 6.82 -21.06
CA SER A 125 27.81 6.03 -22.26
C SER A 125 27.31 6.76 -23.49
N ASP A 126 28.17 6.86 -24.51
CA ASP A 126 27.84 7.44 -25.82
C ASP A 126 27.13 8.80 -25.74
N HIS A 127 27.64 9.70 -24.92
CA HIS A 127 27.10 11.04 -24.67
C HIS A 127 25.71 11.09 -24.01
N PHE A 128 25.33 10.03 -23.30
CA PHE A 128 24.16 10.02 -22.42
C PHE A 128 24.58 9.70 -20.99
N SER A 129 23.97 10.36 -20.03
CA SER A 129 24.08 9.99 -18.62
C SER A 129 22.87 9.18 -18.17
N TYR A 130 23.13 8.17 -17.34
CA TYR A 130 22.16 7.21 -16.87
C TYR A 130 22.29 6.96 -15.38
N PHE A 131 21.17 6.55 -14.76
CA PHE A 131 21.16 5.87 -13.46
C PHE A 131 20.91 4.36 -13.61
N LYS A 132 21.76 3.55 -12.96
CA LYS A 132 21.52 2.12 -12.76
C LYS A 132 20.51 1.89 -11.65
N THR A 133 19.57 0.97 -11.88
CA THR A 133 18.54 0.64 -10.91
C THR A 133 18.64 -0.80 -10.41
N HIS A 134 17.93 -1.06 -9.32
CA HIS A 134 17.53 -2.36 -8.83
C HIS A 134 16.02 -2.34 -8.63
N TYR A 135 15.30 -3.32 -9.16
CA TYR A 135 13.86 -3.40 -8.90
C TYR A 135 13.58 -3.85 -7.47
N TYR A 136 12.50 -3.33 -6.91
CA TYR A 136 11.97 -3.60 -5.58
C TYR A 136 10.60 -4.25 -5.71
N GLY A 137 10.36 -5.37 -4.99
CA GLY A 137 9.11 -6.13 -5.07
C GLY A 137 8.92 -6.90 -6.38
N GLY A 138 7.70 -7.33 -6.61
CA GLY A 138 7.33 -8.20 -7.72
C GLY A 138 6.88 -7.45 -8.98
N ILE A 139 7.78 -6.87 -9.77
CA ILE A 139 7.43 -6.15 -11.00
C ILE A 139 7.43 -7.04 -12.26
N ARG A 140 6.62 -6.67 -13.24
CA ARG A 140 6.76 -7.11 -14.63
C ARG A 140 7.60 -6.07 -15.39
N LYS A 141 8.89 -6.32 -15.55
CA LYS A 141 9.89 -5.36 -16.04
C LYS A 141 9.50 -4.66 -17.34
N TYR A 142 8.86 -5.36 -18.29
CA TYR A 142 8.45 -4.78 -19.56
C TYR A 142 7.43 -3.64 -19.43
N GLN A 143 6.68 -3.57 -18.33
CA GLN A 143 5.71 -2.49 -18.09
C GLN A 143 6.37 -1.15 -17.72
N TRP A 144 7.65 -1.16 -17.37
CA TRP A 144 8.41 0.01 -16.94
C TRP A 144 9.17 0.71 -18.06
N GLY A 145 9.22 0.11 -19.24
CA GLY A 145 9.82 0.73 -20.44
C GLY A 145 8.93 1.83 -21.03
N THR A 146 9.57 2.87 -21.59
CA THR A 146 8.95 3.95 -22.40
C THR A 146 7.88 4.80 -21.71
N MET A 147 7.84 4.82 -20.39
CA MET A 147 6.92 5.66 -19.62
C MET A 147 7.66 6.79 -18.91
N PRO A 148 6.98 7.94 -18.64
CA PRO A 148 7.53 9.00 -17.81
C PRO A 148 7.72 8.51 -16.37
N LEU A 149 8.90 8.79 -15.81
CA LEU A 149 9.29 8.43 -14.45
C LEU A 149 9.69 9.67 -13.67
N ALA A 150 9.44 9.67 -12.37
CA ALA A 150 9.84 10.66 -11.38
C ALA A 150 10.88 10.07 -10.42
N ILE A 151 11.68 10.92 -9.81
CA ILE A 151 12.71 10.55 -8.84
C ILE A 151 12.35 11.14 -7.49
N HIS A 152 12.23 10.28 -6.48
CA HIS A 152 11.92 10.63 -5.10
C HIS A 152 12.96 10.09 -4.14
N GLY A 153 13.03 10.65 -2.93
CA GLY A 153 13.81 10.10 -1.85
C GLY A 153 14.65 11.11 -1.09
N VAL A 154 15.74 10.64 -0.49
CA VAL A 154 16.61 11.46 0.37
C VAL A 154 18.08 11.11 0.19
N PHE A 155 18.92 12.14 0.29
CA PHE A 155 20.37 11.99 0.45
C PHE A 155 20.76 12.34 1.89
N SER A 156 21.60 11.52 2.51
CA SER A 156 22.32 11.90 3.72
C SER A 156 23.69 12.46 3.31
N ARG A 157 23.92 13.76 3.55
CA ARG A 157 25.15 14.44 3.19
C ARG A 157 26.29 14.09 4.13
N ALA A 158 27.51 14.43 3.74
CA ALA A 158 28.72 14.20 4.53
C ALA A 158 28.72 14.94 5.89
N ASP A 159 28.02 16.04 6.01
CA ASP A 159 27.86 16.80 7.25
C ASP A 159 26.77 16.26 8.19
N GLY A 160 26.10 15.17 7.81
CA GLY A 160 25.02 14.54 8.57
C GLY A 160 23.64 15.15 8.33
N THR A 161 23.52 16.17 7.49
CA THR A 161 22.21 16.71 7.09
C THR A 161 21.56 15.83 6.03
N THR A 162 20.22 15.85 5.95
CA THR A 162 19.45 15.17 4.90
C THR A 162 18.82 16.19 3.96
N VAL A 163 18.74 15.84 2.70
CA VAL A 163 18.02 16.62 1.69
C VAL A 163 17.06 15.71 0.94
N SER A 164 15.78 16.13 0.86
CA SER A 164 14.77 15.44 0.09
C SER A 164 14.87 15.78 -1.39
N VAL A 165 14.58 14.80 -2.23
CA VAL A 165 14.50 14.91 -3.69
C VAL A 165 13.11 14.50 -4.12
N ASN A 166 12.48 15.35 -4.93
CA ASN A 166 11.25 15.07 -5.65
C ASN A 166 11.33 15.82 -6.96
N VAL A 167 11.40 15.09 -8.08
CA VAL A 167 11.53 15.64 -9.43
C VAL A 167 10.72 14.80 -10.39
N GLY A 168 9.85 15.44 -11.15
CA GLY A 168 8.99 14.81 -12.16
C GLY A 168 7.52 14.83 -11.80
N GLU A 169 7.15 15.41 -10.66
CA GLU A 169 5.76 15.53 -10.22
C GLU A 169 5.08 16.86 -10.62
N ASP A 170 5.85 17.94 -10.70
CA ASP A 170 5.36 19.22 -11.22
C ASP A 170 5.46 19.25 -12.74
N GLU A 171 4.50 19.89 -13.41
CA GLU A 171 4.50 20.01 -14.87
C GLU A 171 5.73 20.77 -15.44
N SER A 172 6.38 21.57 -14.61
CA SER A 172 7.62 22.28 -14.95
C SER A 172 8.89 21.45 -14.74
N ASP A 173 8.80 20.30 -14.04
CA ASP A 173 9.93 19.40 -13.83
C ASP A 173 10.25 18.59 -15.09
N PRO A 174 11.52 18.22 -15.31
CA PRO A 174 11.86 17.18 -16.26
C PRO A 174 11.35 15.81 -15.76
N VAL A 175 10.98 14.95 -16.68
CA VAL A 175 10.72 13.53 -16.41
C VAL A 175 11.87 12.66 -16.93
N PHE A 176 11.92 11.42 -16.48
CA PHE A 176 12.93 10.44 -16.83
C PHE A 176 12.27 9.26 -17.52
N CYS A 177 13.04 8.40 -18.18
CA CYS A 177 12.49 7.20 -18.80
C CYS A 177 13.54 6.10 -18.97
N ILE A 178 13.04 4.88 -19.13
CA ILE A 178 13.80 3.73 -19.64
C ILE A 178 13.46 3.63 -21.12
N THR A 179 14.46 3.69 -21.99
CA THR A 179 14.28 3.56 -23.44
C THR A 179 14.12 2.10 -23.84
N ASP A 180 13.42 1.84 -24.96
CA ASP A 180 13.25 0.50 -25.52
C ASP A 180 13.49 0.53 -27.04
N LEU A 181 13.64 -0.66 -27.64
CA LEU A 181 13.89 -0.80 -29.06
C LEU A 181 12.60 -0.58 -29.88
N LEU A 182 12.78 0.03 -31.06
CA LEU A 182 11.70 0.05 -32.06
C LEU A 182 11.50 -1.37 -32.65
N PRO A 183 10.30 -1.69 -33.19
CA PRO A 183 10.00 -3.04 -33.69
C PRO A 183 11.00 -3.54 -34.77
N HIS A 184 11.58 -2.66 -35.57
CA HIS A 184 12.49 -3.06 -36.63
C HIS A 184 13.88 -3.50 -36.15
N LEU A 185 14.25 -3.18 -34.91
CA LEU A 185 15.50 -3.60 -34.25
C LEU A 185 15.27 -4.64 -33.18
N GLY A 186 14.02 -4.93 -32.81
CA GLY A 186 13.64 -5.79 -31.69
C GLY A 186 13.59 -7.30 -31.99
N ALA A 187 14.10 -7.79 -33.11
CA ALA A 187 13.95 -9.18 -33.51
C ALA A 187 14.50 -10.17 -32.43
N GLU A 188 15.72 -9.92 -31.94
CA GLU A 188 16.31 -10.75 -30.87
C GLU A 188 15.53 -10.63 -29.55
N GLN A 189 15.07 -9.43 -29.20
CA GLN A 189 14.29 -9.17 -27.99
C GLN A 189 12.94 -9.90 -28.04
N ASN A 190 12.31 -9.99 -29.21
CA ASN A 190 11.04 -10.70 -29.40
C ASN A 190 11.13 -12.22 -29.15
N GLU A 191 12.31 -12.80 -29.33
CA GLU A 191 12.55 -14.23 -29.06
C GLU A 191 12.77 -14.53 -27.55
N ARG A 192 12.91 -13.50 -26.72
CA ARG A 192 13.08 -13.66 -25.26
C ARG A 192 11.75 -14.06 -24.62
N LYS A 193 11.80 -14.75 -23.48
CA LYS A 193 10.60 -14.91 -22.64
C LYS A 193 10.13 -13.53 -22.18
N LEU A 194 8.82 -13.38 -21.99
CA LEU A 194 8.24 -12.10 -21.53
C LEU A 194 8.89 -11.57 -20.23
N SER A 195 9.27 -12.46 -19.31
CA SER A 195 9.99 -12.12 -18.09
C SER A 195 11.41 -11.56 -18.33
N GLU A 196 11.94 -11.74 -19.53
CA GLU A 196 13.27 -11.32 -19.98
C GLU A 196 13.20 -10.29 -21.12
N GLY A 197 12.02 -9.90 -21.55
CA GLY A 197 11.79 -8.92 -22.61
C GLY A 197 12.59 -7.63 -22.37
N ILE A 198 12.55 -7.13 -21.14
CA ILE A 198 13.53 -6.19 -20.58
C ILE A 198 14.23 -6.91 -19.41
N LYS A 199 15.56 -7.01 -19.43
CA LYS A 199 16.35 -7.61 -18.35
C LYS A 199 16.54 -6.60 -17.21
N ALA A 200 16.82 -7.08 -16.00
CA ALA A 200 17.05 -6.20 -14.85
C ALA A 200 18.21 -5.20 -15.09
N GLU A 201 19.27 -5.64 -15.75
CA GLU A 201 20.43 -4.78 -16.08
C GLU A 201 20.15 -3.78 -17.24
N GLU A 202 19.01 -3.93 -17.92
CA GLU A 202 18.56 -3.02 -18.98
C GLU A 202 17.61 -1.93 -18.42
N LEU A 203 17.20 -1.99 -17.15
CA LEU A 203 16.39 -0.98 -16.47
C LEU A 203 17.23 0.25 -16.07
N ASN A 204 17.84 0.91 -17.04
CA ASN A 204 18.65 2.11 -16.83
C ASN A 204 17.86 3.36 -17.15
N ILE A 205 17.86 4.32 -16.24
CA ILE A 205 17.11 5.58 -16.37
C ILE A 205 17.96 6.58 -17.12
N LEU A 206 17.45 7.06 -18.27
CA LEU A 206 18.06 8.17 -19.01
C LEU A 206 17.84 9.48 -18.26
N ILE A 207 18.93 10.22 -17.95
CA ILE A 207 18.88 11.41 -17.10
C ILE A 207 19.53 12.66 -17.70
N GLY A 208 20.27 12.55 -18.81
CA GLY A 208 20.87 13.71 -19.45
C GLY A 208 21.69 13.40 -20.71
N SER A 209 21.99 14.43 -21.49
CA SER A 209 22.75 14.34 -22.76
C SER A 209 23.59 15.59 -23.06
N GLU A 210 23.52 16.65 -22.24
CA GLU A 210 24.33 17.85 -22.46
C GLU A 210 25.67 17.73 -21.75
N ALA A 211 26.75 17.98 -22.49
CA ALA A 211 28.13 17.97 -21.99
C ALA A 211 28.54 19.33 -21.44
N VAL A 212 29.49 19.35 -20.50
CA VAL A 212 30.20 20.59 -20.17
C VAL A 212 31.11 21.02 -21.32
N GLU A 213 31.35 22.35 -21.48
CA GLU A 213 32.18 22.91 -22.55
C GLU A 213 33.70 22.74 -22.23
N ASP A 214 34.15 21.54 -21.92
CA ASP A 214 35.58 21.25 -21.66
C ASP A 214 35.96 19.93 -22.35
N ALA A 215 36.75 20.04 -23.41
CA ALA A 215 37.15 18.90 -24.24
C ALA A 215 38.08 17.90 -23.56
N ASP A 216 38.70 18.28 -22.43
CA ASP A 216 39.63 17.41 -21.67
C ASP A 216 38.87 16.51 -20.67
N ILE A 217 37.58 16.73 -20.47
CA ILE A 217 36.74 15.94 -19.57
C ILE A 217 36.18 14.71 -20.29
N LYS A 218 36.54 13.51 -19.84
CA LYS A 218 36.13 12.24 -20.47
C LYS A 218 34.65 11.89 -20.26
N GLU A 219 34.06 12.25 -19.09
CA GLU A 219 32.66 12.02 -18.74
C GLU A 219 31.94 13.37 -18.61
N ALA A 220 31.91 14.13 -19.71
CA ALA A 220 31.46 15.52 -19.73
C ALA A 220 29.94 15.66 -19.49
N VAL A 221 29.13 14.71 -19.96
CA VAL A 221 27.67 14.68 -19.72
C VAL A 221 27.37 14.29 -18.27
N LYS A 222 28.09 13.31 -17.76
CA LYS A 222 27.98 12.91 -16.35
C LYS A 222 28.34 14.07 -15.42
N LEU A 223 29.43 14.79 -15.73
CA LEU A 223 29.84 15.95 -14.95
C LEU A 223 28.77 17.04 -14.97
N ASN A 224 28.19 17.35 -16.14
CA ASN A 224 27.10 18.32 -16.23
C ASN A 224 25.90 17.92 -15.37
N THR A 225 25.49 16.65 -15.44
CA THR A 225 24.43 16.11 -14.57
C THR A 225 24.76 16.32 -13.10
N MET A 226 26.01 16.05 -12.69
CA MET A 226 26.45 16.26 -11.30
C MET A 226 26.49 17.72 -10.89
N ILE A 227 26.81 18.65 -11.81
CA ILE A 227 26.75 20.11 -11.56
C ILE A 227 25.30 20.49 -11.23
N LEU A 228 24.33 20.10 -12.07
CA LEU A 228 22.91 20.41 -11.84
C LEU A 228 22.39 19.83 -10.52
N LEU A 229 22.78 18.61 -10.18
CA LEU A 229 22.41 17.98 -8.89
C LEU A 229 23.11 18.65 -7.71
N ASN A 230 24.35 19.09 -7.86
CA ASN A 230 25.08 19.80 -6.81
C ASN A 230 24.48 21.20 -6.59
N GLU A 231 24.15 21.95 -7.64
CA GLU A 231 23.52 23.27 -7.56
C GLU A 231 22.15 23.21 -6.86
N LYS A 232 21.34 22.21 -7.20
CA LYS A 232 19.98 22.07 -6.65
C LYS A 232 19.96 21.47 -5.24
N TYR A 233 20.78 20.46 -4.97
CA TYR A 233 20.71 19.65 -3.75
C TYR A 233 21.97 19.68 -2.89
N GLY A 234 23.08 20.26 -3.37
CA GLY A 234 24.36 20.32 -2.64
C GLY A 234 25.01 18.96 -2.46
N ILE A 235 24.78 18.01 -3.38
CA ILE A 235 25.32 16.65 -3.31
C ILE A 235 26.49 16.45 -4.25
N THR A 236 27.30 15.45 -3.96
CA THR A 236 28.38 14.93 -4.79
C THR A 236 28.07 13.50 -5.22
N GLU A 237 28.78 12.95 -6.20
CA GLU A 237 28.57 11.56 -6.63
C GLU A 237 28.69 10.56 -5.47
N LYS A 238 29.58 10.82 -4.51
CA LYS A 238 29.75 9.98 -3.32
C LYS A 238 28.49 9.93 -2.44
N ASP A 239 27.63 10.93 -2.47
CA ASP A 239 26.44 10.98 -1.64
C ASP A 239 25.37 9.96 -2.07
N PHE A 240 25.42 9.45 -3.31
CA PHE A 240 24.56 8.33 -3.72
C PHE A 240 24.78 7.07 -2.88
N THR A 241 25.97 6.84 -2.35
CA THR A 241 26.24 5.70 -1.45
C THR A 241 25.53 5.79 -0.11
N ARG A 242 24.94 6.95 0.19
CA ARG A 242 24.18 7.26 1.43
C ARG A 242 22.76 7.74 1.13
N ALA A 243 22.24 7.39 -0.03
CA ALA A 243 20.93 7.81 -0.48
C ALA A 243 19.91 6.67 -0.39
N GLU A 244 18.67 7.04 -0.23
CA GLU A 244 17.49 6.22 -0.51
C GLU A 244 16.74 6.94 -1.61
N ILE A 245 16.92 6.51 -2.86
CA ILE A 245 16.31 7.14 -4.04
C ILE A 245 15.51 6.11 -4.82
N GLU A 246 14.26 6.43 -5.00
CA GLU A 246 13.23 5.63 -5.64
C GLU A 246 12.81 6.28 -6.96
N VAL A 247 12.52 5.46 -7.95
CA VAL A 247 12.04 5.88 -9.26
C VAL A 247 10.66 5.30 -9.47
N VAL A 248 9.69 6.16 -9.64
CA VAL A 248 8.26 5.86 -9.70
C VAL A 248 7.59 6.49 -10.91
N PRO A 249 6.38 6.08 -11.31
CA PRO A 249 5.65 6.71 -12.41
C PRO A 249 5.35 8.19 -12.18
N ALA A 250 5.64 9.03 -13.17
CA ALA A 250 5.48 10.49 -13.11
C ALA A 250 4.08 10.95 -13.55
N TYR A 251 3.02 10.40 -12.98
CA TYR A 251 1.65 10.82 -13.26
C TYR A 251 0.77 10.79 -12.00
N LYS A 252 -0.27 11.60 -12.03
CA LYS A 252 -1.23 11.73 -10.94
C LYS A 252 -2.35 10.69 -11.04
N CYS A 253 -3.01 10.43 -9.92
CA CYS A 253 -4.21 9.61 -9.87
C CYS A 253 -5.33 10.21 -10.74
N ARG A 254 -5.99 9.39 -11.55
CA ARG A 254 -7.03 9.79 -12.49
C ARG A 254 -8.26 8.91 -12.42
N ASP A 255 -9.41 9.50 -12.78
CA ASP A 255 -10.60 8.72 -13.09
C ASP A 255 -10.37 7.84 -14.32
N VAL A 256 -10.88 6.61 -14.27
CA VAL A 256 -10.87 5.64 -15.36
C VAL A 256 -12.30 5.30 -15.75
N GLY A 257 -12.53 5.17 -17.06
CA GLY A 257 -13.84 4.92 -17.64
C GLY A 257 -14.67 6.20 -17.88
N PHE A 258 -15.63 6.13 -18.77
CA PHE A 258 -16.50 7.27 -19.10
C PHE A 258 -17.40 7.70 -17.96
N ASP A 259 -17.77 6.76 -17.10
CA ASP A 259 -18.60 6.97 -15.91
C ASP A 259 -17.82 7.44 -14.68
N ARG A 260 -16.48 7.43 -14.76
CA ARG A 260 -15.56 7.83 -13.69
C ARG A 260 -15.75 7.05 -12.38
N ALA A 261 -16.23 5.82 -12.46
CA ALA A 261 -16.44 4.96 -11.30
C ALA A 261 -15.13 4.37 -10.74
N LEU A 262 -14.09 4.35 -11.56
CA LEU A 262 -12.80 3.78 -11.23
C LEU A 262 -11.74 4.87 -11.02
N LEU A 263 -10.70 4.53 -10.25
CA LEU A 263 -9.46 5.32 -10.13
C LEU A 263 -8.29 4.51 -10.67
N GLY A 264 -7.42 5.17 -11.42
CA GLY A 264 -6.16 4.60 -11.90
C GLY A 264 -4.98 5.41 -11.38
N ALA A 265 -4.01 4.72 -10.78
CA ALA A 265 -2.80 5.32 -10.24
C ALA A 265 -1.68 4.28 -10.05
N TYR A 266 -0.51 4.74 -9.68
CA TYR A 266 0.56 3.94 -9.12
C TYR A 266 0.37 3.79 -7.60
N GLY A 267 0.55 2.58 -7.10
CA GLY A 267 0.60 2.30 -5.66
C GLY A 267 -0.76 2.26 -4.97
N HIS A 268 -1.82 1.81 -5.67
CA HIS A 268 -3.04 1.39 -4.98
C HIS A 268 -2.74 0.26 -4.00
N ASP A 269 -1.84 -0.63 -4.36
CA ASP A 269 -1.25 -1.65 -3.52
C ASP A 269 -0.16 -1.02 -2.60
N ASP A 270 -0.38 -0.88 -1.26
CA ASP A 270 -1.62 -1.11 -0.53
C ASP A 270 -2.16 0.20 0.10
N ARG A 271 -1.85 1.35 -0.54
CA ARG A 271 -2.31 2.67 -0.04
C ARG A 271 -3.82 2.81 -0.10
N VAL A 272 -4.51 1.97 -0.91
CA VAL A 272 -5.97 1.94 -1.00
C VAL A 272 -6.62 1.40 0.28
N ASP A 273 -5.90 0.61 1.07
CA ASP A 273 -6.31 0.17 2.39
C ASP A 273 -5.68 1.01 3.51
N ALA A 274 -4.44 1.51 3.30
CA ALA A 274 -3.74 2.36 4.26
C ALA A 274 -4.47 3.69 4.54
N TYR A 275 -4.98 4.37 3.50
CA TYR A 275 -5.73 5.62 3.68
C TYR A 275 -7.06 5.41 4.43
N PRO A 276 -7.92 4.45 4.07
CA PRO A 276 -9.11 4.12 4.84
C PRO A 276 -8.82 3.74 6.31
N ALA A 277 -7.76 2.98 6.56
CA ALA A 277 -7.35 2.61 7.91
C ALA A 277 -6.96 3.83 8.75
N LEU A 278 -6.16 4.73 8.16
CA LEU A 278 -5.75 6.00 8.80
C LEU A 278 -6.97 6.90 9.07
N MET A 279 -7.89 7.04 8.11
CA MET A 279 -9.10 7.86 8.28
C MET A 279 -10.02 7.30 9.34
N ALA A 280 -10.21 5.97 9.38
CA ALA A 280 -11.00 5.29 10.41
C ALA A 280 -10.42 5.54 11.81
N GLU A 281 -9.10 5.48 11.96
CA GLU A 281 -8.39 5.78 13.22
C GLU A 281 -8.56 7.26 13.62
N ILE A 282 -8.35 8.18 12.69
CA ILE A 282 -8.47 9.64 12.93
C ILE A 282 -9.88 10.01 13.41
N GLU A 283 -10.91 9.42 12.82
CA GLU A 283 -12.32 9.73 13.11
C GLU A 283 -12.86 8.96 14.32
N THR A 284 -12.10 7.98 14.84
CA THR A 284 -12.47 7.22 16.04
C THR A 284 -12.55 8.13 17.26
N LYS A 285 -13.66 7.99 18.02
CA LYS A 285 -13.96 8.79 19.23
C LYS A 285 -14.39 7.89 20.38
N ASN A 286 -13.65 7.96 21.47
CA ASN A 286 -13.94 7.22 22.71
C ASN A 286 -14.28 5.73 22.46
N PRO A 287 -13.44 4.98 21.78
CA PRO A 287 -13.71 3.57 21.46
C PRO A 287 -13.79 2.73 22.73
N ALA A 288 -14.46 1.58 22.66
CA ALA A 288 -14.46 0.63 23.78
C ALA A 288 -13.07 0.03 23.99
N PHE A 289 -12.50 -0.54 22.93
CA PHE A 289 -11.14 -1.07 22.91
C PHE A 289 -10.15 0.00 22.43
N THR A 290 -8.91 -0.06 22.91
CA THR A 290 -7.86 0.79 22.33
C THR A 290 -7.61 0.36 20.89
N THR A 291 -7.74 1.33 19.97
CA THR A 291 -7.48 1.09 18.54
C THR A 291 -6.00 1.27 18.22
N VAL A 292 -5.51 0.54 17.24
CA VAL A 292 -4.15 0.67 16.73
C VAL A 292 -4.17 0.57 15.20
N CYS A 293 -3.95 1.68 14.53
CA CYS A 293 -3.69 1.74 13.09
C CYS A 293 -2.19 1.63 12.84
N VAL A 294 -1.78 0.73 11.96
CA VAL A 294 -0.38 0.54 11.58
C VAL A 294 -0.26 0.69 10.07
N LEU A 295 0.56 1.63 9.64
CA LEU A 295 1.00 1.75 8.25
C LEU A 295 2.45 1.29 8.21
N THR A 296 2.68 0.06 7.73
CA THR A 296 3.99 -0.59 7.75
C THR A 296 4.71 -0.45 6.41
N ASP A 297 5.99 -0.76 6.40
CA ASP A 297 6.88 -0.76 5.24
C ASP A 297 7.32 -2.21 4.93
N LYS A 298 7.86 -2.43 3.74
CA LYS A 298 8.56 -3.67 3.32
C LYS A 298 7.70 -4.91 3.14
N GLU A 299 6.39 -4.78 3.00
CA GLU A 299 5.54 -5.93 2.70
C GLU A 299 5.99 -6.61 1.41
N GLU A 300 6.22 -5.82 0.36
CA GLU A 300 6.57 -6.23 -1.00
C GLU A 300 7.89 -7.01 -1.12
N ILE A 301 8.70 -6.98 -0.10
CA ILE A 301 9.96 -7.74 -0.01
C ILE A 301 9.98 -8.73 1.15
N GLY A 302 8.79 -9.12 1.65
CA GLY A 302 8.60 -10.14 2.67
C GLY A 302 8.59 -9.63 4.11
N SER A 303 8.30 -8.34 4.33
CA SER A 303 8.24 -7.69 5.66
C SER A 303 9.53 -7.76 6.48
N ASP A 304 10.67 -8.02 5.85
CA ASP A 304 11.99 -8.06 6.50
C ASP A 304 12.52 -6.65 6.77
N GLY A 305 13.26 -6.52 7.88
CA GLY A 305 13.88 -5.26 8.29
C GLY A 305 13.12 -4.54 9.39
N VAL A 306 13.71 -3.42 9.88
CA VAL A 306 13.28 -2.75 11.12
C VAL A 306 11.99 -1.96 11.00
N THR A 307 11.51 -1.72 9.79
CA THR A 307 10.26 -1.02 9.48
C THR A 307 9.15 -1.95 8.98
N GLY A 308 9.49 -3.22 8.69
CA GLY A 308 8.54 -4.26 8.28
C GLY A 308 7.88 -4.98 9.45
N MET A 309 6.82 -5.72 9.21
CA MET A 309 6.02 -6.39 10.24
C MET A 309 6.71 -7.60 10.92
N GLN A 310 7.83 -8.08 10.40
CA GLN A 310 8.66 -9.04 11.14
C GLN A 310 9.37 -8.41 12.34
N SER A 311 9.55 -7.08 12.33
CA SER A 311 10.10 -6.31 13.45
C SER A 311 9.13 -6.24 14.63
N MET A 312 9.67 -5.88 15.79
CA MET A 312 8.91 -5.81 17.05
C MET A 312 8.34 -4.42 17.36
N TYR A 313 8.51 -3.41 16.50
CA TYR A 313 8.20 -2.01 16.85
C TYR A 313 6.73 -1.80 17.23
N VAL A 314 5.78 -2.43 16.51
CA VAL A 314 4.34 -2.36 16.83
C VAL A 314 4.05 -3.04 18.17
N PHE A 315 4.64 -4.21 18.41
CA PHE A 315 4.45 -4.96 19.64
C PHE A 315 5.10 -4.26 20.84
N HIS A 316 6.27 -3.65 20.64
CA HIS A 316 6.91 -2.82 21.68
C HIS A 316 6.05 -1.60 22.04
N PHE A 317 5.41 -0.95 21.07
CA PHE A 317 4.47 0.14 21.32
C PHE A 317 3.33 -0.31 22.22
N MET A 318 2.64 -1.41 21.88
CA MET A 318 1.53 -1.97 22.67
C MET A 318 1.99 -2.44 24.07
N GLN A 319 3.15 -3.10 24.15
CA GLN A 319 3.74 -3.50 25.44
C GLN A 319 4.04 -2.30 26.33
N GLN A 320 4.53 -1.21 25.76
CA GLN A 320 4.81 0.00 26.54
C GLN A 320 3.52 0.66 27.05
N LEU A 321 2.44 0.65 26.29
CA LEU A 321 1.11 1.09 26.77
C LEU A 321 0.66 0.25 27.97
N CYS A 322 0.69 -1.09 27.85
CA CYS A 322 0.31 -2.00 28.95
C CYS A 322 1.17 -1.78 30.18
N ARG A 323 2.49 -1.73 30.05
CA ARG A 323 3.44 -1.53 31.17
C ARG A 323 3.24 -0.20 31.88
N ALA A 324 3.02 0.89 31.13
CA ALA A 324 2.76 2.20 31.72
C ALA A 324 1.47 2.23 32.54
N ALA A 325 0.48 1.39 32.19
CA ALA A 325 -0.78 1.23 32.90
C ALA A 325 -0.75 0.13 33.99
N GLY A 326 0.36 -0.60 34.13
CA GLY A 326 0.47 -1.72 35.08
C GLY A 326 -0.36 -2.95 34.70
N GLN A 327 -0.60 -3.15 33.38
CA GLN A 327 -1.40 -4.23 32.82
C GLN A 327 -0.52 -5.28 32.10
N ASP A 328 -1.03 -6.52 31.98
CA ASP A 328 -0.31 -7.64 31.38
C ASP A 328 -0.39 -7.59 29.84
N ASP A 329 0.75 -7.46 29.17
CA ASP A 329 0.84 -7.38 27.73
C ASP A 329 0.56 -8.72 27.03
N ILE A 330 0.81 -9.86 27.67
CA ILE A 330 0.52 -11.18 27.11
C ILE A 330 -1.00 -11.40 27.06
N ILE A 331 -1.70 -11.09 28.15
CA ILE A 331 -3.16 -11.16 28.21
C ILE A 331 -3.78 -10.22 27.16
N ALA A 332 -3.27 -8.99 27.08
CA ALA A 332 -3.72 -8.00 26.12
C ALA A 332 -3.59 -8.51 24.67
N PHE A 333 -2.48 -9.17 24.30
CA PHE A 333 -2.27 -9.71 22.97
C PHE A 333 -3.20 -10.89 22.65
N GLN A 334 -3.41 -11.79 23.62
CA GLN A 334 -4.31 -12.94 23.47
C GLN A 334 -5.78 -12.51 23.23
N ASN A 335 -6.20 -11.40 23.80
CA ASN A 335 -7.53 -10.85 23.69
C ASN A 335 -7.69 -9.84 22.53
N SER A 336 -6.59 -9.51 21.83
CA SER A 336 -6.60 -8.58 20.70
C SER A 336 -7.14 -9.23 19.43
N VAL A 337 -7.67 -8.41 18.52
CA VAL A 337 -8.11 -8.80 17.17
C VAL A 337 -7.47 -7.89 16.13
N CYS A 338 -7.18 -8.44 14.95
CA CYS A 338 -6.55 -7.68 13.86
C CYS A 338 -7.25 -7.89 12.52
N LEU A 339 -7.48 -6.81 11.81
CA LEU A 339 -7.70 -6.79 10.37
C LEU A 339 -6.35 -6.52 9.70
N SER A 340 -5.85 -7.48 8.93
CA SER A 340 -4.67 -7.32 8.08
C SER A 340 -5.16 -6.85 6.73
N ALA A 341 -5.07 -5.55 6.51
CA ALA A 341 -5.50 -4.97 5.26
C ALA A 341 -4.38 -5.15 4.22
N ASP A 342 -4.77 -5.68 3.07
CA ASP A 342 -3.92 -5.89 1.90
C ASP A 342 -4.81 -6.16 0.69
N VAL A 343 -4.47 -5.58 -0.44
CA VAL A 343 -5.25 -5.68 -1.67
C VAL A 343 -5.38 -7.12 -2.18
N THR A 344 -6.29 -7.32 -3.12
CA THR A 344 -6.43 -8.57 -3.84
C THR A 344 -6.59 -8.37 -5.33
N ALA A 345 -6.18 -9.36 -6.14
CA ALA A 345 -6.37 -9.30 -7.58
C ALA A 345 -7.86 -9.40 -7.96
N ALA A 346 -8.41 -8.33 -8.51
CA ALA A 346 -9.75 -8.34 -9.09
C ALA A 346 -9.80 -9.24 -10.32
N TYR A 347 -10.89 -10.00 -10.46
CA TYR A 347 -11.14 -10.81 -11.66
C TYR A 347 -11.17 -9.90 -12.89
N ASP A 348 -10.29 -10.22 -13.84
CA ASP A 348 -10.21 -9.55 -15.13
C ASP A 348 -10.69 -10.47 -16.25
N PRO A 349 -11.82 -10.15 -16.93
CA PRO A 349 -12.34 -10.95 -18.03
C PRO A 349 -11.35 -11.15 -19.20
N SER A 350 -10.42 -10.19 -19.39
CA SER A 350 -9.37 -10.30 -20.42
C SER A 350 -8.36 -11.41 -20.11
N TRP A 351 -8.24 -11.76 -18.83
CA TRP A 351 -7.31 -12.77 -18.30
C TRP A 351 -8.01 -13.88 -17.52
N ALA A 352 -9.25 -14.18 -17.88
CA ALA A 352 -10.13 -15.14 -17.18
C ALA A 352 -9.46 -16.48 -16.85
N SER A 353 -8.52 -16.95 -17.67
CA SER A 353 -7.79 -18.20 -17.44
C SER A 353 -6.88 -18.20 -16.20
N ALA A 354 -6.54 -17.03 -15.65
CA ALA A 354 -5.72 -16.92 -14.44
C ALA A 354 -6.54 -17.04 -13.15
N PHE A 355 -7.87 -16.94 -13.23
CA PHE A 355 -8.77 -16.90 -12.08
C PHE A 355 -9.64 -18.15 -11.95
N GLU A 356 -10.14 -18.39 -10.73
CA GLU A 356 -11.26 -19.28 -10.43
C GLU A 356 -12.51 -18.39 -10.20
N PRO A 357 -13.47 -18.35 -11.14
CA PRO A 357 -14.52 -17.32 -11.12
C PRO A 357 -15.48 -17.37 -9.92
N LYS A 358 -15.65 -18.54 -9.29
CA LYS A 358 -16.58 -18.70 -8.16
C LYS A 358 -16.01 -18.17 -6.86
N ASN A 359 -14.68 -18.23 -6.69
CA ASN A 359 -13.97 -17.77 -5.49
C ASN A 359 -13.05 -16.58 -5.77
N GLY A 360 -13.04 -16.04 -6.99
CA GLY A 360 -12.34 -14.81 -7.31
C GLY A 360 -13.06 -13.58 -6.78
N THR A 361 -12.33 -12.51 -6.53
CA THR A 361 -12.86 -11.21 -6.12
C THR A 361 -13.12 -10.31 -7.32
N TYR A 362 -14.05 -9.39 -7.22
CA TYR A 362 -14.52 -8.55 -8.31
C TYR A 362 -14.56 -7.08 -7.89
N ALA A 363 -14.05 -6.21 -8.75
CA ALA A 363 -14.21 -4.77 -8.55
C ALA A 363 -15.69 -4.37 -8.58
N GLY A 364 -16.10 -3.46 -7.71
CA GLY A 364 -17.49 -3.00 -7.57
C GLY A 364 -18.37 -3.90 -6.70
N ARG A 365 -17.81 -4.90 -6.02
CA ARG A 365 -18.53 -5.75 -5.07
C ARG A 365 -18.24 -5.48 -3.60
N GLY A 366 -17.52 -4.42 -3.32
CA GLY A 366 -17.13 -4.05 -1.97
C GLY A 366 -15.80 -4.65 -1.55
N ILE A 367 -15.49 -4.51 -0.26
CA ILE A 367 -14.24 -5.02 0.32
C ILE A 367 -14.23 -6.55 0.30
N ALA A 368 -13.07 -7.13 0.09
CA ALA A 368 -12.88 -8.58 0.05
C ALA A 368 -12.25 -9.12 1.34
N LEU A 369 -12.77 -10.23 1.85
CA LEU A 369 -12.19 -10.98 2.96
C LEU A 369 -11.50 -12.23 2.43
N PHE A 370 -10.37 -12.57 3.05
CA PHE A 370 -9.64 -13.80 2.79
C PHE A 370 -9.56 -14.59 4.10
N LYS A 371 -10.26 -15.71 4.14
CA LYS A 371 -10.16 -16.62 5.27
C LYS A 371 -8.72 -17.13 5.43
N TYR A 372 -8.03 -17.28 4.31
CA TYR A 372 -6.63 -17.68 4.22
C TYR A 372 -5.99 -17.06 2.96
N THR A 373 -4.71 -16.81 3.06
CA THR A 373 -3.80 -16.44 1.98
C THR A 373 -2.77 -17.56 1.78
N GLY A 374 -1.58 -17.27 1.28
CA GLY A 374 -0.54 -18.26 1.05
C GLY A 374 -0.63 -18.91 -0.31
N SER A 375 0.14 -19.97 -0.54
CA SER A 375 0.24 -20.62 -1.84
C SER A 375 0.06 -22.13 -1.76
N ARG A 376 -0.37 -22.75 -2.87
CA ARG A 376 -0.59 -24.20 -3.00
C ARG A 376 -1.48 -24.73 -1.87
N GLY A 377 -0.94 -25.61 -0.99
CA GLY A 377 -1.65 -26.16 0.17
C GLY A 377 -1.72 -25.21 1.36
N LYS A 378 -2.00 -23.91 1.17
CA LYS A 378 -2.06 -22.85 2.18
C LYS A 378 -0.74 -22.61 2.92
N SER A 379 0.40 -22.84 2.26
CA SER A 379 1.72 -22.57 2.86
C SER A 379 1.93 -21.09 3.09
N ALA A 380 2.52 -20.73 4.25
CA ALA A 380 2.78 -19.37 4.69
C ALA A 380 1.54 -18.50 4.84
N ALA A 381 0.37 -19.10 5.09
CA ALA A 381 -0.89 -18.42 5.35
C ALA A 381 -1.20 -18.31 6.84
N ASN A 382 -2.02 -17.31 7.18
CA ASN A 382 -2.96 -17.39 8.30
C ASN A 382 -4.24 -18.05 7.80
N ASP A 383 -4.90 -18.90 8.59
CA ASP A 383 -6.24 -19.48 8.31
C ASP A 383 -7.18 -18.98 9.41
N ALA A 384 -7.91 -17.91 9.15
CA ALA A 384 -8.78 -17.28 10.15
C ALA A 384 -9.87 -18.24 10.61
N SER A 385 -10.20 -18.22 11.89
CA SER A 385 -11.23 -19.07 12.48
C SER A 385 -12.62 -18.69 11.94
N ALA A 386 -13.55 -19.66 11.96
CA ALA A 386 -14.92 -19.40 11.53
C ALA A 386 -15.61 -18.35 12.42
N GLU A 387 -15.27 -18.29 13.69
CA GLU A 387 -15.79 -17.31 14.65
C GLU A 387 -15.36 -15.90 14.30
N LEU A 388 -14.08 -15.69 13.96
CA LEU A 388 -13.56 -14.38 13.56
C LEU A 388 -14.19 -13.94 12.22
N VAL A 389 -14.25 -14.84 11.22
CA VAL A 389 -14.94 -14.55 9.96
C VAL A 389 -16.40 -14.18 10.23
N GLY A 390 -17.11 -14.94 11.08
CA GLY A 390 -18.51 -14.69 11.45
C GLY A 390 -18.70 -13.36 12.19
N TYR A 391 -17.75 -12.96 13.04
CA TYR A 391 -17.78 -11.66 13.71
C TYR A 391 -17.68 -10.51 12.70
N VAL A 392 -16.66 -10.52 11.84
CA VAL A 392 -16.40 -9.44 10.89
C VAL A 392 -17.53 -9.35 9.84
N THR A 393 -18.00 -10.49 9.31
CA THR A 393 -19.08 -10.48 8.31
C THR A 393 -20.41 -10.02 8.89
N ARG A 394 -20.76 -10.43 10.12
CA ARG A 394 -21.96 -9.96 10.83
C ARG A 394 -21.92 -8.44 11.03
N MET A 395 -20.78 -7.92 11.48
CA MET A 395 -20.58 -6.46 11.66
C MET A 395 -20.85 -5.70 10.35
N MET A 396 -20.37 -6.22 9.22
CA MET A 396 -20.61 -5.61 7.91
C MET A 396 -22.07 -5.73 7.46
N ASP A 397 -22.69 -6.90 7.62
CA ASP A 397 -24.08 -7.16 7.24
C ASP A 397 -25.07 -6.27 8.03
N GLU A 398 -24.89 -6.14 9.34
CA GLU A 398 -25.72 -5.31 10.20
C GLU A 398 -25.63 -3.82 9.88
N ASN A 399 -24.57 -3.39 9.22
CA ASN A 399 -24.31 -1.99 8.86
C ASN A 399 -24.39 -1.70 7.36
N ASP A 400 -24.98 -2.60 6.57
CA ASP A 400 -25.13 -2.45 5.11
C ASP A 400 -23.81 -2.13 4.37
N VAL A 401 -22.71 -2.76 4.78
CA VAL A 401 -21.45 -2.71 4.05
C VAL A 401 -21.45 -3.80 3.00
N ALA A 402 -21.12 -3.46 1.75
CA ALA A 402 -20.94 -4.46 0.71
C ALA A 402 -19.58 -5.13 0.88
N TRP A 403 -19.60 -6.46 0.90
CA TRP A 403 -18.39 -7.27 1.06
C TRP A 403 -18.48 -8.55 0.21
N GLN A 404 -17.35 -9.16 -0.02
CA GLN A 404 -17.20 -10.43 -0.71
C GLN A 404 -16.11 -11.27 -0.04
N ILE A 405 -16.10 -12.58 -0.32
CA ILE A 405 -15.03 -13.47 0.11
C ILE A 405 -14.36 -14.05 -1.13
N GLY A 406 -13.05 -14.26 -1.09
CA GLY A 406 -12.35 -14.74 -2.25
C GLY A 406 -11.00 -15.38 -1.98
N GLU A 407 -10.36 -15.76 -3.05
CA GLU A 407 -9.01 -16.33 -3.11
C GLU A 407 -8.22 -15.66 -4.23
N LEU A 408 -6.90 -15.60 -4.10
CA LEU A 408 -6.01 -15.02 -5.10
C LEU A 408 -5.73 -16.01 -6.23
N GLY A 409 -6.48 -15.90 -7.34
CA GLY A 409 -6.24 -16.66 -8.55
C GLY A 409 -6.60 -18.15 -8.43
N ARG A 410 -5.97 -18.99 -9.27
CA ARG A 410 -6.12 -20.46 -9.21
C ARG A 410 -5.14 -21.08 -8.22
N LEU A 411 -5.53 -22.18 -7.55
CA LEU A 411 -4.78 -22.83 -6.48
C LEU A 411 -3.30 -23.11 -6.81
N ASP A 412 -3.00 -23.62 -7.99
CA ASP A 412 -1.63 -23.98 -8.39
C ASP A 412 -0.86 -22.81 -9.04
N LEU A 413 -1.54 -21.71 -9.40
CA LEU A 413 -0.96 -20.57 -10.10
C LEU A 413 -0.95 -19.30 -9.27
N GLY A 414 -1.89 -19.17 -8.35
CA GLY A 414 -2.08 -18.00 -7.50
C GLY A 414 -1.54 -18.20 -6.09
N GLY A 415 -1.84 -17.21 -5.25
CA GLY A 415 -1.49 -17.19 -3.84
C GLY A 415 -0.25 -16.35 -3.56
N GLY A 416 -0.22 -15.80 -2.37
CA GLY A 416 0.85 -14.99 -1.80
C GLY A 416 0.74 -14.96 -0.29
N GLY A 417 1.82 -14.60 0.40
CA GLY A 417 1.81 -14.31 1.83
C GLY A 417 1.42 -12.86 2.05
N THR A 418 0.92 -12.55 3.24
CA THR A 418 0.55 -11.21 3.68
C THR A 418 1.14 -10.94 5.05
N ILE A 419 0.95 -9.73 5.55
CA ILE A 419 1.36 -9.30 6.90
C ILE A 419 0.69 -10.14 7.98
N ALA A 420 -0.52 -10.66 7.75
CA ALA A 420 -1.31 -11.43 8.72
C ALA A 420 -0.54 -12.56 9.40
N LYS A 421 0.29 -13.27 8.66
CA LYS A 421 1.15 -14.33 9.17
C LYS A 421 2.02 -13.87 10.35
N TYR A 422 2.58 -12.67 10.30
CA TYR A 422 3.47 -12.15 11.33
C TYR A 422 2.71 -11.71 12.59
N VAL A 423 1.46 -11.26 12.41
CA VAL A 423 0.53 -10.98 13.51
C VAL A 423 0.08 -12.28 14.19
N ALA A 424 -0.33 -13.28 13.40
CA ALA A 424 -0.73 -14.60 13.90
C ALA A 424 0.39 -15.29 14.69
N ASN A 425 1.65 -15.15 14.25
CA ASN A 425 2.83 -15.67 14.95
C ASN A 425 3.04 -15.06 16.36
N ARG A 426 2.35 -13.98 16.70
CA ARG A 426 2.33 -13.34 18.03
C ARG A 426 1.12 -13.77 18.87
N GLY A 427 0.36 -14.75 18.40
CA GLY A 427 -0.81 -15.29 19.12
C GLY A 427 -2.05 -14.41 19.03
N ILE A 428 -2.15 -13.54 18.04
CA ILE A 428 -3.24 -12.60 17.86
C ILE A 428 -4.14 -13.07 16.72
N PRO A 429 -5.44 -13.30 16.97
CA PRO A 429 -6.41 -13.58 15.92
C PRO A 429 -6.41 -12.50 14.83
N VAL A 430 -6.27 -12.90 13.58
CA VAL A 430 -6.17 -12.00 12.43
C VAL A 430 -6.90 -12.56 11.22
N ILE A 431 -7.51 -11.68 10.44
CA ILE A 431 -8.10 -11.98 9.14
C ILE A 431 -7.58 -11.01 8.10
N ASP A 432 -7.31 -11.51 6.89
CA ASP A 432 -6.94 -10.71 5.74
C ASP A 432 -8.19 -10.09 5.09
N ILE A 433 -8.11 -8.80 4.75
CA ILE A 433 -9.20 -8.04 4.18
C ILE A 433 -8.63 -6.90 3.33
N GLY A 434 -9.20 -6.64 2.14
CA GLY A 434 -8.71 -5.52 1.32
C GLY A 434 -9.52 -5.25 0.05
N VAL A 435 -9.10 -4.23 -0.66
CA VAL A 435 -9.76 -3.75 -1.88
C VAL A 435 -9.32 -4.57 -3.10
N PRO A 436 -10.27 -5.00 -3.98
CA PRO A 436 -9.92 -5.63 -5.24
C PRO A 436 -9.27 -4.65 -6.23
N VAL A 437 -8.11 -5.01 -6.75
CA VAL A 437 -7.28 -4.21 -7.67
C VAL A 437 -7.10 -4.91 -9.01
N LEU A 438 -7.32 -4.20 -10.10
CA LEU A 438 -6.94 -4.62 -11.46
C LEU A 438 -5.51 -4.18 -11.75
N SER A 439 -4.76 -5.01 -12.48
CA SER A 439 -3.36 -4.73 -12.84
C SER A 439 -2.43 -4.51 -11.63
N MET A 440 -2.66 -5.21 -10.53
CA MET A 440 -1.82 -5.17 -9.32
C MET A 440 -0.33 -5.28 -9.66
N HIS A 441 0.54 -4.57 -8.95
CA HIS A 441 1.99 -4.45 -9.18
C HIS A 441 2.39 -3.81 -10.51
N SER A 442 1.44 -3.32 -11.31
CA SER A 442 1.79 -2.55 -12.50
C SER A 442 2.05 -1.07 -12.17
N PRO A 443 2.73 -0.34 -13.04
CA PRO A 443 2.85 1.11 -12.87
C PRO A 443 1.51 1.85 -12.86
N PHE A 444 0.43 1.24 -13.37
CA PHE A 444 -0.91 1.82 -13.39
C PHE A 444 -1.94 0.77 -12.97
N GLU A 445 -2.30 0.79 -11.72
CA GLU A 445 -3.31 -0.06 -11.09
C GLU A 445 -4.67 0.62 -11.12
N VAL A 446 -5.76 -0.17 -11.03
CA VAL A 446 -7.13 0.36 -11.12
C VAL A 446 -8.01 -0.23 -10.03
N ILE A 447 -8.73 0.65 -9.30
CA ILE A 447 -9.68 0.27 -8.25
C ILE A 447 -11.06 0.88 -8.51
N HIS A 448 -12.08 0.34 -7.83
CA HIS A 448 -13.43 0.91 -7.84
C HIS A 448 -13.66 1.81 -6.61
N LYS A 449 -14.16 3.04 -6.82
CA LYS A 449 -14.34 4.04 -5.74
C LYS A 449 -15.27 3.56 -4.62
N THR A 450 -16.30 2.76 -4.94
CA THR A 450 -17.18 2.23 -3.90
C THR A 450 -16.52 1.17 -3.05
N ASP A 451 -15.56 0.38 -3.60
CA ASP A 451 -14.82 -0.62 -2.82
C ASP A 451 -13.88 0.06 -1.81
N LEU A 452 -13.18 1.11 -2.23
CA LEU A 452 -12.40 1.98 -1.35
C LEU A 452 -13.26 2.53 -0.18
N TYR A 453 -14.48 3.00 -0.48
CA TYR A 453 -15.37 3.53 0.53
C TYR A 453 -15.94 2.44 1.45
N MET A 454 -16.14 1.21 0.95
CA MET A 454 -16.54 0.08 1.77
C MET A 454 -15.41 -0.36 2.71
N ALA A 455 -14.15 -0.28 2.29
CA ALA A 455 -12.99 -0.48 3.17
C ALA A 455 -12.99 0.53 4.33
N TYR A 456 -13.13 1.81 4.04
CA TYR A 456 -13.24 2.85 5.08
C TYR A 456 -14.39 2.58 6.06
N ARG A 457 -15.58 2.22 5.57
CA ARG A 457 -16.71 1.89 6.43
C ARG A 457 -16.43 0.68 7.32
N THR A 458 -15.82 -0.36 6.76
CA THR A 458 -15.48 -1.56 7.52
C THR A 458 -14.50 -1.26 8.65
N PHE A 459 -13.41 -0.54 8.35
CA PHE A 459 -12.40 -0.19 9.35
C PHE A 459 -12.97 0.75 10.43
N SER A 460 -13.82 1.71 10.04
CA SER A 460 -14.49 2.60 11.00
C SER A 460 -15.42 1.84 11.96
N LEU A 461 -16.19 0.89 11.45
CA LEU A 461 -17.05 0.03 12.27
C LEU A 461 -16.24 -0.83 13.23
N PHE A 462 -15.15 -1.42 12.73
CA PHE A 462 -14.27 -2.25 13.55
C PHE A 462 -13.59 -1.45 14.66
N CYS A 463 -13.07 -0.26 14.37
CA CYS A 463 -12.47 0.62 15.37
C CYS A 463 -13.47 1.07 16.45
N GLN A 464 -14.76 1.15 16.11
CA GLN A 464 -15.82 1.58 17.04
C GLN A 464 -16.59 0.43 17.68
N SER A 465 -16.31 -0.83 17.28
CA SER A 465 -16.97 -2.01 17.86
C SER A 465 -16.73 -2.10 19.35
N ALA A 466 -17.77 -2.55 20.07
CA ALA A 466 -17.71 -2.84 21.50
C ALA A 466 -17.74 -4.35 21.80
N ASP A 467 -17.76 -5.18 20.75
CA ASP A 467 -17.80 -6.65 20.84
C ASP A 467 -16.41 -7.28 20.67
#